data_8b6cac99100e595c7e2c4418bfc2a4d2
#
_entry.id   8b6cac99100e595c7e2c4418bfc2a4d2
#
_cell.length_a   1.000
_cell.length_b   1.000
_cell.length_c   1.000
_cell.angle_alpha   90.00
_cell.angle_beta   90.00
_cell.angle_gamma   90.00
#
_symmetry.space_group_name_H-M   'P 1'
#
loop_
_entity.id
_entity.type
_entity.pdbx_description
1 polymer ?
#
loop_
_entity_poly.entity_id
_entity_poly.type
_entity_poly.pdbx_seq_one_letter_code
_entity_poly.pdbx_strand_id
1 'polypeptide(L)' 'MNHEHKKMVTWIDYEHDQNRIPYPNTTVLMIVDYEVCIGYYDVKCGFQRLPVECRFSNHFNSKRVTPTFWAYPPKHPFET' A
#
# COMPACT_ATOMS: atom_id res chain seq x y z
N MET A 1 -20.24 -15.42 -16.99
CA MET A 1 -19.85 -15.17 -16.62
C MET A 1 -19.42 -14.60 -16.03
N ASN A 2 -18.99 -14.31 -15.67
CA ASN A 2 -18.57 -13.85 -14.90
C ASN A 2 -18.04 -12.95 -14.95
N HIS A 3 -17.99 -12.30 -14.90
CA HIS A 3 -17.60 -11.53 -14.79
C HIS A 3 -16.99 -11.07 -13.96
N GLU A 4 -16.77 -11.35 -13.77
CA GLU A 4 -16.35 -10.92 -12.82
C GLU A 4 -15.33 -10.10 -12.95
N HIS A 5 -15.31 -9.16 -12.48
CA HIS A 5 -14.40 -8.18 -12.44
C HIS A 5 -13.47 -8.44 -11.35
N LYS A 6 -12.60 -9.37 -11.57
CA LYS A 6 -11.67 -9.62 -10.60
C LYS A 6 -10.78 -8.48 -10.48
N LYS A 7 -10.77 -7.82 -9.39
CA LYS A 7 -9.88 -6.74 -9.14
C LYS A 7 -8.62 -7.32 -8.60
N MET A 8 -7.76 -7.73 -9.48
CA MET A 8 -6.54 -8.37 -9.07
C MET A 8 -5.52 -7.36 -8.61
N VAL A 9 -4.83 -7.71 -7.56
CA VAL A 9 -3.76 -6.90 -7.01
C VAL A 9 -2.46 -7.58 -7.37
N THR A 10 -1.54 -6.82 -7.95
CA THR A 10 -0.23 -7.36 -8.28
C THR A 10 0.74 -6.99 -7.18
N TRP A 11 1.14 -7.97 -6.40
CA TRP A 11 2.04 -7.75 -5.29
C TRP A 11 3.48 -7.66 -5.77
N ILE A 12 4.19 -6.67 -5.27
CA ILE A 12 5.60 -6.47 -5.55
C ILE A 12 6.39 -6.99 -4.36
N ASP A 13 7.33 -7.86 -4.64
CA ASP A 13 8.14 -8.48 -3.60
C ASP A 13 9.24 -7.54 -3.18
N TYR A 14 8.97 -6.73 -2.16
CA TYR A 14 9.92 -5.73 -1.72
C TYR A 14 11.05 -6.36 -0.93
N GLU A 15 10.79 -7.48 -0.30
CA GLU A 15 11.82 -8.14 0.48
C GLU A 15 13.01 -8.53 -0.39
N HIS A 16 12.73 -8.96 -1.61
CA HIS A 16 13.79 -9.43 -2.50
C HIS A 16 14.21 -8.39 -3.53
N ASP A 17 13.47 -7.30 -3.67
CA ASP A 17 13.82 -6.28 -4.64
C ASP A 17 13.44 -4.91 -4.08
N GLN A 18 14.34 -4.35 -3.32
CA GLN A 18 14.06 -3.10 -2.62
C GLN A 18 14.22 -1.88 -3.49
N ASN A 19 14.57 -2.09 -4.75
CA ASN A 19 14.60 -0.99 -5.68
C ASN A 19 13.25 -0.67 -6.28
N ARG A 20 12.28 -1.56 -6.11
CA ARG A 20 10.95 -1.34 -6.65
C ARG A 20 10.09 -0.68 -5.59
N ILE A 21 9.97 0.62 -5.70
CA ILE A 21 9.21 1.40 -4.74
C ILE A 21 8.06 2.11 -5.46
N PRO A 22 6.99 2.41 -4.73
CA PRO A 22 5.85 3.07 -5.37
C PRO A 22 6.11 4.55 -5.57
N TYR A 23 5.21 5.18 -6.30
CA TYR A 23 5.24 6.62 -6.43
C TYR A 23 5.07 7.23 -5.04
N PRO A 24 5.83 8.28 -4.72
CA PRO A 24 5.73 8.87 -3.38
C PRO A 24 4.34 9.39 -3.08
N ASN A 25 3.94 9.22 -1.84
CA ASN A 25 2.68 9.76 -1.33
C ASN A 25 1.43 9.20 -2.00
N THR A 26 1.57 8.06 -2.65
CA THR A 26 0.45 7.36 -3.24
C THR A 26 0.03 6.26 -2.27
N THR A 27 -1.26 6.14 -2.04
CA THR A 27 -1.76 5.10 -1.17
C THR A 27 -1.47 3.73 -1.76
N VAL A 28 -0.91 2.86 -0.95
CA VAL A 28 -0.59 1.50 -1.38
C VAL A 28 -1.05 0.51 -0.32
N LEU A 29 -1.23 -0.72 -0.76
CA LEU A 29 -1.44 -1.84 0.15
C LEU A 29 -0.08 -2.40 0.50
N MET A 30 0.04 -2.88 1.72
CA MET A 30 1.30 -3.48 2.17
C MET A 30 1.01 -4.72 2.98
N ILE A 31 1.95 -5.64 2.97
CA ILE A 31 1.91 -6.77 3.89
C ILE A 31 3.05 -6.57 4.88
N VAL A 32 2.68 -6.33 6.12
CA VAL A 32 3.64 -6.08 7.19
C VAL A 32 3.32 -7.08 8.30
N ASP A 33 4.31 -7.89 8.65
CA ASP A 33 4.13 -8.90 9.70
C ASP A 33 2.91 -9.77 9.42
N TYR A 34 2.77 -10.19 8.16
CA TYR A 34 1.71 -11.08 7.71
C TYR A 34 0.32 -10.47 7.73
N GLU A 35 0.23 -9.16 7.86
CA GLU A 35 -1.05 -8.47 7.85
C GLU A 35 -1.09 -7.49 6.70
N VAL A 36 -2.24 -7.41 6.05
CA VAL A 36 -2.46 -6.43 5.01
C VAL A 36 -2.83 -5.11 5.66
N CYS A 37 -2.15 -4.07 5.26
CA CYS A 37 -2.42 -2.74 5.80
C CYS A 37 -2.29 -1.72 4.69
N ILE A 38 -2.58 -0.48 5.01
CA ILE A 38 -2.60 0.60 4.06
C ILE A 38 -1.55 1.61 4.46
N GLY A 39 -0.89 2.17 3.48
CA GLY A 39 0.09 3.20 3.77
C GLY A 39 0.56 3.90 2.52
N TYR A 40 1.74 4.46 2.59
CA TYR A 40 2.32 5.19 1.49
C TYR A 40 3.84 5.17 1.62
N TYR A 41 4.51 5.57 0.56
CA TYR A 41 5.97 5.65 0.58
C TYR A 41 6.40 7.11 0.64
N ASP A 42 7.22 7.42 1.62
CA ASP A 42 7.78 8.76 1.76
C ASP A 42 9.22 8.72 1.30
N VAL A 43 9.62 9.66 0.45
CA VAL A 43 10.95 9.65 -0.14
C VAL A 43 12.03 9.72 0.92
N LYS A 44 11.76 10.40 2.01
CA LYS A 44 12.76 10.57 3.05
C LYS A 44 12.67 9.52 4.12
N CYS A 45 11.47 9.09 4.45
CA CYS A 45 11.27 8.20 5.58
C CYS A 45 10.97 6.76 5.21
N GLY A 46 10.70 6.49 3.94
CA GLY A 46 10.38 5.13 3.52
C GLY A 46 8.89 4.84 3.67
N PHE A 47 8.57 3.57 3.76
CA PHE A 47 7.18 3.15 3.86
C PHE A 47 6.60 3.55 5.19
N GLN A 48 5.39 4.09 5.13
CA GLN A 48 4.66 4.55 6.32
C GLN A 48 3.32 3.84 6.38
N ARG A 49 3.00 3.28 7.53
CA ARG A 49 1.72 2.62 7.74
C ARG A 49 0.76 3.59 8.37
N LEU A 50 -0.44 3.71 7.79
CA LEU A 50 -1.46 4.55 8.35
C LEU A 50 -2.15 3.83 9.50
N PRO A 51 -2.59 4.56 10.52
CA PRO A 51 -3.28 3.91 11.63
C PRO A 51 -4.62 3.36 11.16
N VAL A 52 -5.07 2.33 11.85
CA VAL A 52 -6.32 1.68 11.51
C VAL A 52 -7.48 2.66 11.54
N GLU A 53 -7.47 3.54 12.52
CA GLU A 53 -8.51 4.54 12.62
C GLU A 53 -8.02 5.85 12.11
N CYS A 54 -7.93 5.97 10.82
CA CYS A 54 -7.43 7.19 10.23
C CYS A 54 -8.53 8.08 9.74
N ARG A 55 -9.76 7.88 10.22
CA ARG A 55 -10.89 8.68 9.76
C ARG A 55 -10.68 10.16 10.02
N PHE A 56 -9.85 10.49 10.95
CA PHE A 56 -9.56 11.89 11.21
C PHE A 56 -8.32 12.36 10.52
N SER A 57 -7.76 11.52 9.69
CA SER A 57 -6.66 11.88 8.83
C SER A 57 -5.48 12.45 9.56
N ASN A 58 -5.16 11.90 10.68
CA ASN A 58 -4.06 12.41 11.45
C ASN A 58 -2.78 11.71 10.99
N HIS A 59 -2.08 12.36 10.10
CA HIS A 59 -0.87 11.77 9.54
C HIS A 59 0.28 11.71 10.53
N PHE A 60 0.13 12.39 11.64
CA PHE A 60 1.18 12.34 12.65
C PHE A 60 1.26 10.97 13.31
N ASN A 61 0.25 10.15 13.12
CA ASN A 61 0.26 8.83 13.71
C ASN A 61 0.73 7.73 12.78
N SER A 62 1.20 8.10 11.61
CA SER A 62 1.73 7.07 10.72
C SER A 62 3.02 6.52 11.29
N LYS A 63 3.30 5.26 11.02
CA LYS A 63 4.49 4.61 11.53
C LYS A 63 5.31 4.08 10.39
N ARG A 64 6.62 4.20 10.53
CA ARG A 64 7.54 3.67 9.55
C ARG A 64 7.54 2.15 9.65
N VAL A 65 7.44 1.49 8.51
CA VAL A 65 7.42 0.03 8.47
C VAL A 65 8.26 -0.44 7.29
N THR A 66 8.59 -1.72 7.31
CA THR A 66 9.25 -2.35 6.19
C THR A 66 8.38 -3.50 5.72
N PRO A 67 7.66 -3.32 4.62
CA PRO A 67 6.77 -4.37 4.15
C PRO A 67 7.55 -5.49 3.49
N THR A 68 6.97 -6.69 3.47
CA THR A 68 7.51 -7.75 2.66
C THR A 68 7.00 -7.62 1.22
N PHE A 69 5.76 -7.16 1.06
CA PHE A 69 5.16 -6.93 -0.24
C PHE A 69 4.39 -5.64 -0.22
N TRP A 70 4.26 -5.01 -1.37
CA TRP A 70 3.39 -3.86 -1.51
C TRP A 70 2.70 -3.94 -2.86
N ALA A 71 1.62 -3.19 -3.01
CA ALA A 71 0.89 -3.19 -4.26
C ALA A 71 0.05 -1.94 -4.35
N TYR A 72 -0.21 -1.51 -5.57
CA TYR A 72 -1.18 -0.45 -5.76
C TYR A 72 -2.57 -1.05 -5.59
N PRO A 73 -3.48 -0.33 -4.95
CA PRO A 73 -4.83 -0.85 -4.82
C PRO A 73 -5.51 -0.92 -6.18
N PRO A 74 -6.49 -1.79 -6.35
CA PRO A 74 -7.19 -1.87 -7.61
C PRO A 74 -7.93 -0.57 -7.87
N LYS A 75 -8.07 -0.22 -9.15
CA LYS A 75 -8.77 0.99 -9.48
C LYS A 75 -10.25 0.83 -9.21
N HIS A 76 -10.85 1.94 -8.81
CA HIS A 76 -12.27 1.96 -8.66
C HIS A 76 -12.92 1.67 -10.02
N PRO A 77 -14.04 0.95 -10.06
CA PRO A 77 -14.63 0.59 -11.35
C PRO A 77 -14.99 1.78 -12.22
N PHE A 78 -15.21 2.92 -11.64
CA PHE A 78 -15.59 4.10 -12.44
C PHE A 78 -14.39 4.94 -12.83
N GLU A 79 -13.21 4.55 -12.45
CA GLU A 79 -12.01 5.23 -12.88
C GLU A 79 -11.52 4.63 -14.16
N THR A 80 -11.09 5.45 -15.05
CA THR A 80 -10.58 4.92 -16.32
C THR A 80 -9.18 5.42 -16.65
#